data_78c324d3597c6e44f022ab38ed5b4fde
#
_entry.id   78c324d3597c6e44f022ab38ed5b4fde
#
_cell.length_a   1.000
_cell.length_b   1.000
_cell.length_c   1.000
_cell.angle_alpha   90.00
_cell.angle_beta   90.00
_cell.angle_gamma   90.00
#
_symmetry.space_group_name_H-M   'P 1'
#
loop_
_entity.id
_entity.type
_entity.pdbx_description
1 polymer ?
#
loop_
_entity_poly.entity_id
_entity_poly.type
_entity_poly.pdbx_seq_one_letter_code
_entity_poly.pdbx_strand_id
1 'polypeptide(L)'
;MARPQVTLIMAIATENSADVSRAFIEKARQLISEEYLPKIESCVQKLTDEQIWWRPNPESNSIGNLLLHLCGNARQWIVCGLGNEPDERKRQTEFDARDAAPRVELLRILRTTMAEVDRVLSSFDLSQLLTDYRIQGFDTTALAAIFHVTEHFSMHTGQIILITKQLTAEDLRFYDL
;
A
#
# COMPACT_ATOMS: atom_id res chain seq x y z
N MET A 1 -0.01 47.92 3.59
CA MET A 1 1.21 47.35 2.97
C MET A 1 1.81 46.37 3.96
N ALA A 2 1.91 45.09 3.62
CA ALA A 2 2.50 44.05 4.45
C ALA A 2 4.02 44.29 4.56
N ARG A 3 4.59 44.10 5.76
CA ARG A 3 6.02 44.31 6.00
C ARG A 3 6.83 43.25 5.23
N PRO A 4 7.91 43.62 4.50
CA PRO A 4 8.67 42.69 3.64
C PRO A 4 9.23 41.43 4.40
N GLN A 5 9.54 41.58 5.68
CA GLN A 5 9.99 40.47 6.54
C GLN A 5 8.91 39.38 6.77
N VAL A 6 7.64 39.78 6.92
CA VAL A 6 6.53 38.82 7.10
C VAL A 6 6.30 38.00 5.80
N THR A 7 6.42 38.67 4.66
CA THR A 7 6.29 38.00 3.34
C THR A 7 7.43 37.01 3.12
N LEU A 8 8.67 37.32 3.51
CA LEU A 8 9.82 36.41 3.38
C LEU A 8 9.70 35.18 4.30
N ILE A 9 9.29 35.39 5.57
CA ILE A 9 9.09 34.28 6.52
C ILE A 9 7.97 33.36 6.06
N MET A 10 6.88 33.89 5.54
CA MET A 10 5.78 33.08 4.98
C MET A 10 6.22 32.30 3.75
N ALA A 11 7.03 32.87 2.87
CA ALA A 11 7.55 32.18 1.69
C ALA A 11 8.46 30.99 2.09
N ILE A 12 9.39 31.19 3.01
CA ILE A 12 10.29 30.13 3.51
C ILE A 12 9.49 29.02 4.22
N ALA A 13 8.46 29.36 5.00
CA ALA A 13 7.63 28.38 5.67
C ALA A 13 6.81 27.54 4.66
N THR A 14 6.36 28.16 3.56
CA THR A 14 5.60 27.48 2.50
C THR A 14 6.51 26.52 1.69
N GLU A 15 7.74 26.94 1.38
CA GLU A 15 8.73 26.10 0.71
C GLU A 15 9.09 24.87 1.57
N ASN A 16 9.39 25.04 2.84
CA ASN A 16 9.67 23.94 3.76
C ASN A 16 8.48 22.96 3.89
N SER A 17 7.26 23.47 3.89
CA SER A 17 6.06 22.61 3.95
C SER A 17 5.88 21.78 2.68
N ALA A 18 6.12 22.35 1.50
CA ALA A 18 6.06 21.64 0.23
C ALA A 18 7.13 20.56 0.13
N ASP A 19 8.35 20.84 0.63
CA ASP A 19 9.44 19.84 0.65
C ASP A 19 9.15 18.68 1.58
N VAL A 20 8.58 18.92 2.76
CA VAL A 20 8.15 17.86 3.69
C VAL A 20 7.04 17.01 3.04
N SER A 21 6.05 17.64 2.41
CA SER A 21 4.97 16.94 1.71
C SER A 21 5.50 16.05 0.59
N ARG A 22 6.42 16.57 -0.21
CA ARG A 22 7.09 15.83 -1.28
C ARG A 22 7.87 14.63 -0.74
N ALA A 23 8.74 14.85 0.26
CA ALA A 23 9.55 13.81 0.87
C ALA A 23 8.69 12.70 1.48
N PHE A 24 7.54 13.04 2.08
CA PHE A 24 6.60 12.06 2.62
C PHE A 24 6.01 11.18 1.52
N ILE A 25 5.49 11.77 0.44
CA ILE A 25 4.89 11.01 -0.67
C ILE A 25 5.95 10.15 -1.38
N GLU A 26 7.13 10.70 -1.65
CA GLU A 26 8.24 9.97 -2.25
C GLU A 26 8.67 8.78 -1.38
N LYS A 27 8.74 8.97 -0.06
CA LYS A 27 9.06 7.89 0.87
C LYS A 27 8.00 6.81 0.91
N ALA A 28 6.71 7.16 0.90
CA ALA A 28 5.61 6.21 0.84
C ALA A 28 5.66 5.38 -0.47
N ARG A 29 5.85 6.05 -1.62
CA ARG A 29 6.02 5.39 -2.92
C ARG A 29 7.21 4.42 -2.91
N GLN A 30 8.36 4.89 -2.43
CA GLN A 30 9.57 4.06 -2.32
C GLN A 30 9.33 2.82 -1.45
N LEU A 31 8.75 2.96 -0.27
CA LEU A 31 8.48 1.83 0.62
C LEU A 31 7.57 0.79 -0.03
N ILE A 32 6.49 1.24 -0.70
CA ILE A 32 5.55 0.33 -1.34
C ILE A 32 6.20 -0.37 -2.55
N SER A 33 6.84 0.38 -3.46
CA SER A 33 7.29 -0.14 -4.75
C SER A 33 8.69 -0.78 -4.72
N GLU A 34 9.60 -0.31 -3.86
CA GLU A 34 11.00 -0.77 -3.85
C GLU A 34 11.32 -1.68 -2.66
N GLU A 35 10.51 -1.62 -1.56
CA GLU A 35 10.74 -2.43 -0.37
C GLU A 35 9.72 -3.56 -0.23
N TYR A 36 8.42 -3.25 -0.19
CA TYR A 36 7.39 -4.24 0.12
C TYR A 36 7.03 -5.10 -1.08
N LEU A 37 6.78 -4.49 -2.24
CA LEU A 37 6.39 -5.22 -3.44
C LEU A 37 7.43 -6.29 -3.85
N PRO A 38 8.74 -6.01 -3.94
CA PRO A 38 9.73 -7.03 -4.26
C PRO A 38 9.81 -8.17 -3.24
N LYS A 39 9.64 -7.87 -1.94
CA LYS A 39 9.62 -8.89 -0.89
C LYS A 39 8.41 -9.81 -1.02
N ILE A 40 7.22 -9.25 -1.26
CA ILE A 40 6.00 -10.02 -1.51
C ILE A 40 6.17 -10.90 -2.74
N GLU A 41 6.66 -10.35 -3.85
CA GLU A 41 6.88 -11.09 -5.10
C GLU A 41 7.87 -12.25 -4.91
N SER A 42 8.98 -12.00 -4.22
CA SER A 42 9.97 -13.03 -3.90
C SER A 42 9.37 -14.17 -3.07
N CYS A 43 8.54 -13.85 -2.07
CA CYS A 43 7.81 -14.84 -1.28
C CYS A 43 6.87 -15.69 -2.15
N VAL A 44 6.01 -15.01 -2.93
CA VAL A 44 5.00 -15.67 -3.76
C VAL A 44 5.64 -16.57 -4.84
N GLN A 45 6.76 -16.17 -5.41
CA GLN A 45 7.48 -16.96 -6.42
C GLN A 45 8.04 -18.28 -5.88
N LYS A 46 8.31 -18.39 -4.57
CA LYS A 46 8.81 -19.60 -3.91
C LYS A 46 7.73 -20.61 -3.57
N LEU A 47 6.46 -20.25 -3.70
CA LEU A 47 5.32 -21.05 -3.26
C LEU A 47 4.57 -21.65 -4.46
N THR A 48 3.94 -22.81 -4.26
CA THR A 48 2.98 -23.38 -5.20
C THR A 48 1.63 -22.70 -5.07
N ASP A 49 0.73 -22.91 -6.05
CA ASP A 49 -0.63 -22.33 -5.98
C ASP A 49 -1.40 -22.87 -4.76
N GLU A 50 -1.23 -24.14 -4.40
CA GLU A 50 -1.81 -24.72 -3.19
C GLU A 50 -1.26 -24.04 -1.92
N GLN A 51 0.05 -23.80 -1.84
CA GLN A 51 0.67 -23.12 -0.70
C GLN A 51 0.24 -21.67 -0.56
N ILE A 52 -0.07 -20.98 -1.65
CA ILE A 52 -0.61 -19.60 -1.62
C ILE A 52 -1.94 -19.53 -0.87
N TRP A 53 -2.76 -20.60 -0.97
CA TRP A 53 -4.07 -20.65 -0.31
C TRP A 53 -4.06 -21.43 1.01
N TRP A 54 -2.89 -21.94 1.43
CA TRP A 54 -2.75 -22.62 2.72
C TRP A 54 -3.02 -21.69 3.90
N ARG A 55 -3.64 -22.26 4.94
CA ARG A 55 -3.96 -21.58 6.20
C ARG A 55 -3.61 -22.51 7.37
N PRO A 56 -3.02 -21.96 8.47
CA PRO A 56 -2.74 -22.76 9.65
C PRO A 56 -4.01 -23.20 10.38
N ASN A 57 -5.12 -22.47 10.22
CA ASN A 57 -6.44 -22.77 10.77
C ASN A 57 -7.53 -21.96 10.03
N PRO A 58 -8.84 -22.28 10.23
CA PRO A 58 -9.95 -21.62 9.53
C PRO A 58 -10.02 -20.09 9.75
N GLU A 59 -9.58 -19.61 10.91
CA GLU A 59 -9.64 -18.17 11.29
C GLU A 59 -8.47 -17.35 10.70
N SER A 60 -7.46 -18.01 10.18
CA SER A 60 -6.29 -17.34 9.61
C SER A 60 -6.48 -17.02 8.13
N ASN A 61 -5.85 -15.97 7.67
CA ASN A 61 -5.77 -15.62 6.25
C ASN A 61 -4.64 -16.38 5.57
N SER A 62 -4.88 -16.81 4.32
CA SER A 62 -3.82 -17.28 3.43
C SER A 62 -3.07 -16.11 2.80
N ILE A 63 -1.92 -16.39 2.18
CA ILE A 63 -1.22 -15.38 1.37
C ILE A 63 -2.13 -14.85 0.25
N GLY A 64 -2.91 -15.71 -0.41
CA GLY A 64 -3.88 -15.30 -1.44
C GLY A 64 -4.89 -14.26 -0.92
N ASN A 65 -5.43 -14.46 0.29
CA ASN A 65 -6.33 -13.47 0.91
C ASN A 65 -5.60 -12.16 1.21
N LEU A 66 -4.37 -12.23 1.72
CA LEU A 66 -3.58 -11.04 2.04
C LEU A 66 -3.26 -10.23 0.78
N LEU A 67 -2.95 -10.89 -0.34
CA LEU A 67 -2.70 -10.22 -1.62
C LEU A 67 -3.96 -9.51 -2.14
N LEU A 68 -5.10 -10.20 -2.15
CA LEU A 68 -6.38 -9.61 -2.54
C LEU A 68 -6.73 -8.43 -1.63
N HIS A 69 -6.50 -8.57 -0.32
CA HIS A 69 -6.78 -7.55 0.67
C HIS A 69 -5.88 -6.33 0.51
N LEU A 70 -4.59 -6.49 0.27
CA LEU A 70 -3.66 -5.40 -0.02
C LEU A 70 -4.07 -4.63 -1.27
N CYS A 71 -4.42 -5.34 -2.35
CA CYS A 71 -4.90 -4.72 -3.59
C CYS A 71 -6.20 -3.93 -3.35
N GLY A 72 -7.18 -4.55 -2.70
CA GLY A 72 -8.45 -3.91 -2.39
C GLY A 72 -8.29 -2.69 -1.49
N ASN A 73 -7.43 -2.77 -0.46
CA ASN A 73 -7.15 -1.65 0.43
C ASN A 73 -6.47 -0.49 -0.30
N ALA A 74 -5.36 -0.75 -1.00
CA ALA A 74 -4.61 0.29 -1.70
C ALA A 74 -5.46 0.96 -2.79
N ARG A 75 -6.25 0.17 -3.56
CA ARG A 75 -7.16 0.72 -4.55
C ARG A 75 -8.21 1.62 -3.91
N GLN A 76 -8.87 1.17 -2.84
CA GLN A 76 -9.91 1.94 -2.17
C GLN A 76 -9.40 3.25 -1.57
N TRP A 77 -8.25 3.20 -0.88
CA TRP A 77 -7.74 4.36 -0.15
C TRP A 77 -7.02 5.36 -1.05
N ILE A 78 -6.25 4.88 -2.04
CA ILE A 78 -5.46 5.75 -2.92
C ILE A 78 -6.15 5.99 -4.25
N VAL A 79 -6.48 4.92 -5.00
CA VAL A 79 -6.97 5.08 -6.38
C VAL A 79 -8.39 5.67 -6.38
N CYS A 80 -9.28 5.15 -5.53
CA CYS A 80 -10.64 5.66 -5.41
C CYS A 80 -10.69 6.90 -4.51
N GLY A 81 -10.07 6.83 -3.30
CA GLY A 81 -10.17 7.88 -2.29
C GLY A 81 -9.47 9.18 -2.67
N LEU A 82 -8.24 9.11 -3.16
CA LEU A 82 -7.45 10.29 -3.55
C LEU A 82 -7.48 10.54 -5.06
N GLY A 83 -7.61 9.48 -5.87
CA GLY A 83 -7.63 9.55 -7.32
C GLY A 83 -9.02 9.72 -7.93
N ASN A 84 -10.08 9.76 -7.11
CA ASN A 84 -11.49 9.93 -7.53
C ASN A 84 -12.02 8.86 -8.50
N GLU A 85 -11.43 7.66 -8.53
CA GLU A 85 -11.98 6.53 -9.28
C GLU A 85 -13.16 5.91 -8.52
N PRO A 86 -14.12 5.26 -9.21
CA PRO A 86 -15.24 4.58 -8.55
C PRO A 86 -14.77 3.48 -7.59
N ASP A 87 -15.39 3.42 -6.39
CA ASP A 87 -15.14 2.37 -5.41
C ASP A 87 -16.20 1.27 -5.50
N GLU A 88 -15.80 0.12 -6.04
CA GLU A 88 -16.64 -1.08 -6.16
C GLU A 88 -16.18 -2.21 -5.21
N ARG A 89 -15.34 -1.89 -4.20
CA ARG A 89 -14.74 -2.88 -3.31
C ARG A 89 -15.78 -3.68 -2.54
N LYS A 90 -15.64 -4.98 -2.58
CA LYS A 90 -16.40 -5.94 -1.76
C LYS A 90 -15.45 -6.64 -0.78
N ARG A 91 -15.07 -5.92 0.28
CA ARG A 91 -14.03 -6.35 1.22
C ARG A 91 -14.18 -7.78 1.71
N GLN A 92 -15.40 -8.24 2.01
CA GLN A 92 -15.63 -9.58 2.54
C GLN A 92 -15.19 -10.68 1.56
N THR A 93 -15.35 -10.46 0.25
CA THR A 93 -14.95 -11.47 -0.77
C THR A 93 -13.44 -11.73 -0.78
N GLU A 94 -12.62 -10.77 -0.32
CA GLU A 94 -11.16 -10.93 -0.21
C GLU A 94 -10.81 -11.99 0.84
N PHE A 95 -11.56 -12.05 1.94
CA PHE A 95 -11.35 -12.97 3.06
C PHE A 95 -12.07 -14.30 2.87
N ASP A 96 -13.18 -14.32 2.15
CA ASP A 96 -13.95 -15.53 1.83
C ASP A 96 -13.29 -16.36 0.71
N ALA A 97 -12.40 -15.74 -0.07
CA ALA A 97 -11.74 -16.39 -1.19
C ALA A 97 -10.98 -17.66 -0.77
N ARG A 98 -11.17 -18.74 -1.55
CA ARG A 98 -10.49 -20.03 -1.44
C ARG A 98 -10.14 -20.47 -2.85
N ASP A 99 -8.87 -20.73 -3.13
CA ASP A 99 -8.37 -21.15 -4.45
C ASP A 99 -8.89 -20.29 -5.62
N ALA A 100 -9.10 -18.99 -5.34
CA ALA A 100 -9.80 -18.08 -6.25
C ALA A 100 -8.99 -17.75 -7.52
N ALA A 101 -7.66 -17.83 -7.45
CA ALA A 101 -6.78 -17.53 -8.57
C ALA A 101 -5.39 -18.18 -8.38
N PRO A 102 -4.69 -18.55 -9.47
CA PRO A 102 -3.30 -18.99 -9.39
C PRO A 102 -2.37 -17.82 -9.01
N ARG A 103 -1.20 -18.12 -8.45
CA ARG A 103 -0.20 -17.13 -8.01
C ARG A 103 0.17 -16.10 -9.08
N VAL A 104 0.27 -16.53 -10.34
CA VAL A 104 0.60 -15.65 -11.47
C VAL A 104 -0.42 -14.55 -11.64
N GLU A 105 -1.70 -14.88 -11.52
CA GLU A 105 -2.80 -13.92 -11.61
C GLU A 105 -2.84 -12.99 -10.40
N LEU A 106 -2.61 -13.50 -9.18
CA LEU A 106 -2.51 -12.67 -7.98
C LEU A 106 -1.36 -11.67 -8.08
N LEU A 107 -0.19 -12.08 -8.58
CA LEU A 107 0.92 -11.16 -8.84
C LEU A 107 0.59 -10.13 -9.92
N ARG A 108 -0.13 -10.53 -10.97
CA ARG A 108 -0.58 -9.59 -12.02
C ARG A 108 -1.50 -8.53 -11.43
N ILE A 109 -2.48 -8.93 -10.63
CA ILE A 109 -3.41 -8.01 -9.95
C ILE A 109 -2.63 -7.05 -9.04
N LEU A 110 -1.71 -7.59 -8.22
CA LEU A 110 -0.89 -6.77 -7.32
C LEU A 110 -0.08 -5.72 -8.09
N ARG A 111 0.64 -6.12 -9.14
CA ARG A 111 1.45 -5.19 -9.96
C ARG A 111 0.60 -4.12 -10.62
N THR A 112 -0.55 -4.49 -11.17
CA THR A 112 -1.47 -3.53 -11.80
C THR A 112 -1.96 -2.52 -10.77
N THR A 113 -2.40 -2.98 -9.60
CA THR A 113 -2.85 -2.10 -8.52
C THR A 113 -1.73 -1.16 -8.05
N MET A 114 -0.50 -1.66 -7.90
CA MET A 114 0.62 -0.83 -7.48
C MET A 114 0.99 0.23 -8.54
N ALA A 115 0.88 -0.08 -9.82
CA ALA A 115 1.06 0.89 -10.88
C ALA A 115 -0.03 1.99 -10.86
N GLU A 116 -1.29 1.63 -10.56
CA GLU A 116 -2.37 2.60 -10.38
C GLU A 116 -2.11 3.50 -9.16
N VAL A 117 -1.69 2.94 -8.04
CA VAL A 117 -1.32 3.67 -6.81
C VAL A 117 -0.17 4.64 -7.09
N ASP A 118 0.89 4.19 -7.76
CA ASP A 118 2.04 5.02 -8.09
C ASP A 118 1.65 6.18 -9.02
N ARG A 119 0.79 5.92 -10.00
CA ARG A 119 0.26 6.97 -10.90
C ARG A 119 -0.47 8.06 -10.12
N VAL A 120 -1.34 7.69 -9.17
CA VAL A 120 -2.07 8.66 -8.35
C VAL A 120 -1.12 9.45 -7.46
N LEU A 121 -0.22 8.77 -6.72
CA LEU A 121 0.71 9.42 -5.80
C LEU A 121 1.75 10.29 -6.50
N SER A 122 2.22 9.90 -7.69
CA SER A 122 3.20 10.68 -8.46
C SER A 122 2.63 12.00 -9.00
N SER A 123 1.33 12.06 -9.24
CA SER A 123 0.62 13.26 -9.73
C SER A 123 -0.17 13.99 -8.65
N PHE A 124 -0.05 13.58 -7.37
CA PHE A 124 -0.83 14.15 -6.29
C PHE A 124 -0.43 15.60 -5.99
N ASP A 125 -1.41 16.48 -5.88
CA ASP A 125 -1.19 17.87 -5.50
C ASP A 125 -0.76 17.97 -4.03
N LEU A 126 0.50 18.35 -3.79
CA LEU A 126 1.09 18.45 -2.46
C LEU A 126 0.32 19.39 -1.52
N SER A 127 -0.37 20.40 -2.07
CA SER A 127 -1.19 21.32 -1.28
C SER A 127 -2.42 20.66 -0.65
N GLN A 128 -2.84 19.51 -1.18
CA GLN A 128 -4.00 18.74 -0.71
C GLN A 128 -3.64 17.71 0.37
N LEU A 129 -2.38 17.60 0.79
CA LEU A 129 -1.94 16.54 1.71
C LEU A 129 -2.68 16.55 3.06
N LEU A 130 -3.05 17.72 3.55
CA LEU A 130 -3.81 17.90 4.80
C LEU A 130 -5.30 18.18 4.57
N THR A 131 -5.79 18.09 3.32
CA THR A 131 -7.21 18.23 3.02
C THR A 131 -7.99 17.02 3.54
N ASP A 132 -9.21 17.28 4.01
CA ASP A 132 -10.13 16.24 4.50
C ASP A 132 -10.73 15.44 3.34
N TYR A 133 -10.75 14.14 3.53
CA TYR A 133 -11.35 13.14 2.65
C TYR A 133 -12.30 12.25 3.44
N ARG A 134 -13.27 11.65 2.75
CA ARG A 134 -14.09 10.60 3.34
C ARG A 134 -13.89 9.30 2.56
N ILE A 135 -13.19 8.35 3.21
CA ILE A 135 -12.78 7.07 2.58
C ILE A 135 -13.28 5.92 3.47
N GLN A 136 -13.95 4.94 2.88
CA GLN A 136 -14.50 3.77 3.60
C GLN A 136 -15.44 4.17 4.78
N GLY A 137 -16.08 5.34 4.71
CA GLY A 137 -16.91 5.86 5.77
C GLY A 137 -16.17 6.58 6.91
N PHE A 138 -14.84 6.67 6.85
CA PHE A 138 -14.01 7.41 7.82
C PHE A 138 -13.65 8.80 7.30
N ASP A 139 -13.67 9.78 8.18
CA ASP A 139 -13.09 11.08 7.93
C ASP A 139 -11.58 11.01 8.15
N THR A 140 -10.79 11.45 7.18
CA THR A 140 -9.34 11.29 7.15
C THR A 140 -8.70 12.43 6.35
N THR A 141 -7.36 12.54 6.37
CA THR A 141 -6.63 13.41 5.46
C THR A 141 -5.90 12.58 4.40
N ALA A 142 -5.47 13.22 3.31
CA ALA A 142 -4.65 12.51 2.31
C ALA A 142 -3.36 11.95 2.94
N LEU A 143 -2.71 12.69 3.83
CA LEU A 143 -1.54 12.23 4.58
C LEU A 143 -1.87 10.94 5.35
N ALA A 144 -2.95 10.93 6.13
CA ALA A 144 -3.33 9.78 6.93
C ALA A 144 -3.73 8.58 6.05
N ALA A 145 -4.39 8.82 4.91
CA ALA A 145 -4.74 7.77 3.94
C ALA A 145 -3.49 7.12 3.33
N ILE A 146 -2.51 7.92 2.90
CA ILE A 146 -1.23 7.43 2.34
C ILE A 146 -0.43 6.67 3.41
N PHE A 147 -0.36 7.21 4.63
CA PHE A 147 0.31 6.56 5.75
C PHE A 147 -0.35 5.23 6.08
N HIS A 148 -1.69 5.19 6.15
CA HIS A 148 -2.46 3.96 6.39
C HIS A 148 -2.11 2.86 5.38
N VAL A 149 -2.08 3.15 4.07
CA VAL A 149 -1.74 2.16 3.05
C VAL A 149 -0.29 1.70 3.22
N THR A 150 0.63 2.61 3.52
CA THR A 150 2.05 2.28 3.68
C THR A 150 2.28 1.36 4.88
N GLU A 151 1.69 1.66 6.05
CA GLU A 151 1.80 0.81 7.24
C GLU A 151 1.10 -0.54 7.05
N HIS A 152 -0.03 -0.54 6.35
CA HIS A 152 -0.81 -1.74 6.03
C HIS A 152 0.00 -2.71 5.17
N PHE A 153 0.71 -2.19 4.17
CA PHE A 153 1.66 -2.97 3.38
C PHE A 153 2.78 -3.54 4.24
N SER A 154 3.38 -2.75 5.14
CA SER A 154 4.41 -3.21 6.06
C SER A 154 3.93 -4.40 6.90
N MET A 155 2.75 -4.25 7.51
CA MET A 155 2.16 -5.27 8.38
C MET A 155 1.92 -6.59 7.62
N HIS A 156 1.26 -6.53 6.47
CA HIS A 156 0.94 -7.75 5.70
C HIS A 156 2.15 -8.34 4.99
N THR A 157 3.14 -7.54 4.58
CA THR A 157 4.42 -8.06 4.07
C THR A 157 5.11 -8.94 5.14
N GLY A 158 5.12 -8.48 6.39
CA GLY A 158 5.66 -9.29 7.51
C GLY A 158 4.91 -10.61 7.70
N GLN A 159 3.58 -10.63 7.56
CA GLN A 159 2.77 -11.85 7.62
C GLN A 159 3.06 -12.79 6.44
N ILE A 160 3.16 -12.27 5.23
CA ILE A 160 3.50 -13.06 4.02
C ILE A 160 4.90 -13.68 4.17
N ILE A 161 5.88 -12.92 4.64
CA ILE A 161 7.23 -13.41 4.92
C ILE A 161 7.18 -14.55 5.96
N LEU A 162 6.47 -14.37 7.06
CA LEU A 162 6.34 -15.38 8.11
C LEU A 162 5.73 -16.68 7.58
N ILE A 163 4.59 -16.58 6.86
CA ILE A 163 3.92 -17.76 6.28
C ILE A 163 4.84 -18.46 5.27
N THR A 164 5.53 -17.71 4.43
CA THR A 164 6.48 -18.26 3.45
C THR A 164 7.59 -19.05 4.16
N LYS A 165 8.20 -18.49 5.20
CA LYS A 165 9.23 -19.18 6.00
C LYS A 165 8.71 -20.45 6.69
N GLN A 166 7.46 -20.43 7.17
CA GLN A 166 6.82 -21.60 7.76
C GLN A 166 6.62 -22.75 6.75
N LEU A 167 6.31 -22.40 5.49
CA LEU A 167 6.03 -23.38 4.44
C LEU A 167 7.30 -23.90 3.75
N THR A 168 8.34 -23.08 3.63
CA THR A 168 9.55 -23.42 2.86
C THR A 168 10.73 -23.81 3.74
N ALA A 169 10.76 -23.37 5.01
CA ALA A 169 11.91 -23.43 5.89
C ALA A 169 13.18 -22.76 5.33
N GLU A 170 13.03 -21.81 4.39
CA GLU A 170 14.13 -21.11 3.74
C GLU A 170 14.49 -19.80 4.46
N ASP A 171 15.78 -19.45 4.43
CA ASP A 171 16.23 -18.09 4.72
C ASP A 171 16.04 -17.21 3.47
N LEU A 172 15.18 -16.20 3.56
CA LEU A 172 14.78 -15.35 2.43
C LEU A 172 15.81 -14.26 2.09
N ARG A 173 16.78 -14.00 2.98
CA ARG A 173 17.92 -13.08 2.79
C ARG A 173 17.54 -11.72 2.21
N PHE A 174 16.53 -11.07 2.81
CA PHE A 174 16.12 -9.72 2.38
C PHE A 174 17.10 -8.62 2.82
N TYR A 175 18.04 -8.95 3.68
CA TYR A 175 19.07 -8.03 4.17
C TYR A 175 20.41 -8.78 4.23
N ASP A 176 21.46 -8.16 3.71
CA ASP A 176 22.85 -8.60 3.94
C ASP A 176 23.31 -7.97 5.26
N LEU A 177 23.19 -8.71 6.37
CA LEU A 177 23.63 -8.31 7.71
C LEU A 177 24.93 -9.02 8.05
#